data_a7930dc2308d5bf0a32d3c9fe278681b
#
_entry.id   a7930dc2308d5bf0a32d3c9fe278681b
#
_cell.length_a   1.000
_cell.length_b   1.000
_cell.length_c   1.000
_cell.angle_alpha   90.00
_cell.angle_beta   90.00
_cell.angle_gamma   90.00
#
_symmetry.space_group_name_H-M   'P 1'
#
loop_
_entity.id
_entity.type
_entity.pdbx_description
1 polymer ?
#
loop_
_entity_poly.entity_id
_entity_poly.type
_entity_poly.pdbx_seq_one_letter_code
_entity_poly.pdbx_strand_id
1 'polypeptide(L)'
;MLEKSSTESEIVLPGANVYWMDTAKGVVTNLDGEFNISNSGNYNKLIISYVGFKSDTINIENQTFIKHYLKPESTLDAVNIKAISKTSSVSYLTSQNIINVSSEELLKAACCNLSESFETNPSIDVNFTDAITGVKQIQMLGLTSPYILITTENIPTIRGASQTYGLSLIPGTWVESLQITKGVGSVVNGYESISGQINAELQKPNSDFPLFFNSYLNTMGKFELNTHYNTKISNKLSTGLYFHLNSNDQSND
;
A
#
# COMPACT_ATOMS: atom_id res chain seq x y z
N MET A 1 19.66 -31.65 20.90
CA MET A 1 19.38 -30.20 20.88
C MET A 1 18.16 -29.97 19.99
N LEU A 2 17.24 -29.15 20.37
CA LEU A 2 15.93 -29.09 19.72
C LEU A 2 15.54 -27.63 19.47
N GLU A 3 14.83 -27.38 18.38
CA GLU A 3 14.14 -26.13 18.08
C GLU A 3 12.74 -26.17 18.74
N LYS A 4 12.32 -25.06 19.34
CA LYS A 4 10.94 -24.88 19.77
C LYS A 4 10.17 -24.15 18.67
N SER A 5 9.51 -24.90 17.81
CA SER A 5 8.51 -24.35 16.88
C SER A 5 7.20 -24.06 17.62
N SER A 6 6.47 -23.05 17.20
CA SER A 6 5.16 -22.69 17.74
C SER A 6 4.05 -23.70 17.47
N THR A 7 4.37 -24.80 16.81
CA THR A 7 3.53 -25.98 16.60
C THR A 7 4.32 -27.19 17.08
N GLU A 8 3.96 -27.79 18.18
CA GLU A 8 4.35 -28.99 18.94
C GLU A 8 5.28 -30.07 18.30
N SER A 9 6.08 -29.82 17.31
CA SER A 9 7.08 -30.74 16.78
C SER A 9 8.49 -30.28 17.15
N GLU A 10 9.17 -31.07 18.00
CA GLU A 10 10.58 -30.85 18.31
C GLU A 10 11.43 -31.26 17.10
N ILE A 11 12.23 -30.33 16.59
CA ILE A 11 13.14 -30.56 15.47
C ILE A 11 14.55 -30.65 16.03
N VAL A 12 15.26 -31.74 15.74
CA VAL A 12 16.66 -31.92 16.12
C VAL A 12 17.57 -31.02 15.27
N LEU A 13 18.63 -30.49 15.88
CA LEU A 13 19.60 -29.62 15.23
C LEU A 13 20.96 -30.32 15.06
N PRO A 14 21.19 -31.06 13.96
CA PRO A 14 22.48 -31.64 13.65
C PRO A 14 23.46 -30.55 13.19
N GLY A 15 24.73 -30.67 13.62
CA GLY A 15 25.74 -29.69 13.25
C GLY A 15 25.78 -28.42 14.13
N ALA A 16 25.11 -28.41 15.27
CA ALA A 16 25.22 -27.32 16.21
C ALA A 16 26.57 -27.37 16.96
N ASN A 17 27.21 -26.21 17.11
CA ASN A 17 28.46 -26.07 17.85
C ASN A 17 28.19 -25.97 19.34
N VAL A 18 28.88 -26.76 20.13
CA VAL A 18 28.80 -26.81 21.60
C VAL A 18 30.21 -26.70 22.17
N TYR A 19 30.51 -25.63 22.90
CA TYR A 19 31.86 -25.43 23.41
C TYR A 19 31.86 -24.74 24.78
N TRP A 20 32.90 -24.99 25.54
CA TRP A 20 33.10 -24.36 26.85
C TRP A 20 33.46 -22.87 26.69
N MET A 21 32.80 -22.01 27.47
CA MET A 21 33.09 -20.58 27.46
C MET A 21 34.56 -20.33 27.78
N ASP A 22 35.16 -19.37 27.06
CA ASP A 22 36.58 -18.96 27.18
C ASP A 22 37.60 -20.08 26.86
N THR A 23 37.20 -21.11 26.09
CA THR A 23 38.09 -22.18 25.67
C THR A 23 37.94 -22.53 24.20
N ALA A 24 38.94 -23.19 23.62
CA ALA A 24 38.87 -23.77 22.27
C ALA A 24 38.32 -25.21 22.29
N LYS A 25 37.81 -25.72 23.43
CA LYS A 25 37.31 -27.09 23.54
C LYS A 25 35.82 -27.13 23.22
N GLY A 26 35.46 -27.77 22.14
CA GLY A 26 34.07 -27.92 21.70
C GLY A 26 33.84 -29.17 20.89
N VAL A 27 32.59 -29.50 20.68
CA VAL A 27 32.08 -30.60 19.85
C VAL A 27 30.93 -30.11 18.99
N VAL A 28 30.56 -30.93 18.01
CA VAL A 28 29.41 -30.66 17.12
C VAL A 28 28.36 -31.76 17.35
N THR A 29 27.08 -31.41 17.29
CA THR A 29 25.98 -32.35 17.43
C THR A 29 25.94 -33.33 16.25
N ASN A 30 25.60 -34.61 16.52
CA ASN A 30 25.39 -35.64 15.52
C ASN A 30 24.04 -35.47 14.77
N LEU A 31 23.68 -36.41 13.90
CA LEU A 31 22.44 -36.40 13.12
C LEU A 31 21.17 -36.40 13.98
N ASP A 32 21.26 -36.93 15.19
CA ASP A 32 20.16 -36.98 16.16
C ASP A 32 20.13 -35.75 17.08
N GLY A 33 21.00 -34.73 16.82
CA GLY A 33 21.12 -33.54 17.63
C GLY A 33 21.77 -33.75 18.99
N GLU A 34 22.47 -34.88 19.19
CA GLU A 34 23.13 -35.24 20.45
C GLU A 34 24.61 -34.85 20.43
N PHE A 35 25.14 -34.54 21.59
CA PHE A 35 26.56 -34.26 21.77
C PHE A 35 27.10 -34.89 23.06
N ASN A 36 28.39 -35.16 23.08
CA ASN A 36 29.09 -35.59 24.26
C ASN A 36 30.38 -34.77 24.41
N ILE A 37 30.48 -34.02 25.51
CA ILE A 37 31.63 -33.17 25.79
C ILE A 37 32.17 -33.43 27.19
N SER A 38 33.48 -33.68 27.29
CA SER A 38 34.13 -33.91 28.58
C SER A 38 34.44 -32.60 29.30
N ASN A 39 34.18 -32.53 30.60
CA ASN A 39 34.53 -31.41 31.46
C ASN A 39 35.80 -31.69 32.27
N SER A 40 36.96 -31.71 31.61
CA SER A 40 38.26 -31.96 32.27
C SER A 40 38.85 -30.71 32.97
N GLY A 41 38.21 -29.57 32.88
CA GLY A 41 38.69 -28.30 33.43
C GLY A 41 37.75 -27.61 34.44
N ASN A 42 36.75 -28.33 34.96
CA ASN A 42 35.71 -27.76 35.86
C ASN A 42 35.05 -26.48 35.31
N TYR A 43 34.72 -26.47 34.02
CA TYR A 43 34.02 -25.36 33.38
C TYR A 43 32.53 -25.37 33.75
N ASN A 44 31.97 -24.20 34.02
CA ASN A 44 30.58 -24.06 34.46
C ASN A 44 29.63 -23.52 33.37
N LYS A 45 30.17 -22.98 32.26
CA LYS A 45 29.38 -22.37 31.21
C LYS A 45 29.63 -23.01 29.86
N LEU A 46 28.55 -23.47 29.24
CA LEU A 46 28.55 -24.09 27.91
C LEU A 46 27.84 -23.16 26.94
N ILE A 47 28.48 -22.81 25.86
CA ILE A 47 27.89 -22.01 24.78
C ILE A 47 27.44 -22.93 23.68
N ILE A 48 26.24 -22.71 23.19
CA ILE A 48 25.62 -23.43 22.11
C ILE A 48 25.28 -22.45 21.00
N SER A 49 25.72 -22.76 19.79
CA SER A 49 25.45 -21.92 18.62
C SER A 49 25.10 -22.77 17.39
N TYR A 50 24.14 -22.27 16.61
CA TYR A 50 23.74 -22.88 15.35
C TYR A 50 23.37 -21.77 14.35
N VAL A 51 23.65 -21.99 13.07
CA VAL A 51 23.36 -20.98 12.03
C VAL A 51 21.88 -20.71 11.95
N GLY A 52 21.48 -19.43 12.03
CA GLY A 52 20.07 -18.99 12.03
C GLY A 52 19.39 -19.04 13.40
N PHE A 53 20.14 -19.34 14.48
CA PHE A 53 19.64 -19.36 15.85
C PHE A 53 20.48 -18.45 16.74
N LYS A 54 19.83 -17.84 17.72
CA LYS A 54 20.51 -17.05 18.73
C LYS A 54 21.36 -17.97 19.60
N SER A 55 22.65 -17.66 19.69
CA SER A 55 23.56 -18.38 20.58
C SER A 55 23.11 -18.26 22.03
N ASP A 56 23.12 -19.34 22.76
CA ASP A 56 22.72 -19.38 24.17
C ASP A 56 23.83 -19.93 25.06
N THR A 57 23.87 -19.46 26.31
CA THR A 57 24.86 -19.86 27.30
C THR A 57 24.17 -20.53 28.47
N ILE A 58 24.55 -21.76 28.76
CA ILE A 58 23.97 -22.58 29.82
C ILE A 58 24.96 -22.72 30.97
N ASN A 59 24.48 -22.57 32.19
CA ASN A 59 25.25 -22.96 33.38
C ASN A 59 25.04 -24.45 33.66
N ILE A 60 26.17 -25.17 33.83
CA ILE A 60 26.18 -26.59 34.13
C ILE A 60 26.61 -26.79 35.58
N GLU A 61 25.66 -27.12 36.44
CA GLU A 61 25.88 -27.48 37.83
C GLU A 61 25.78 -29.00 37.97
N ASN A 62 26.93 -29.71 37.83
CA ASN A 62 27.03 -31.18 38.03
C ASN A 62 26.00 -32.04 37.27
N GLN A 63 25.48 -31.57 36.18
CA GLN A 63 24.51 -32.29 35.35
C GLN A 63 25.26 -33.17 34.34
N THR A 64 24.86 -34.46 34.25
CA THR A 64 25.38 -35.40 33.27
C THR A 64 24.57 -35.46 31.97
N PHE A 65 23.35 -34.91 31.98
CA PHE A 65 22.46 -34.86 30.83
C PHE A 65 21.76 -33.49 30.75
N ILE A 66 21.76 -32.89 29.55
CA ILE A 66 21.18 -31.59 29.29
C ILE A 66 20.36 -31.65 28.01
N LYS A 67 19.10 -31.20 28.08
CA LYS A 67 18.26 -30.94 26.92
C LYS A 67 18.07 -29.43 26.83
N HIS A 68 18.43 -28.83 25.69
CA HIS A 68 18.36 -27.38 25.51
C HIS A 68 17.71 -27.02 24.17
N TYR A 69 16.94 -25.95 24.16
CA TYR A 69 16.23 -25.44 22.98
C TYR A 69 16.81 -24.09 22.57
N LEU A 70 17.27 -24.00 21.33
CA LEU A 70 17.66 -22.71 20.75
C LEU A 70 16.45 -21.96 20.17
N LYS A 71 16.50 -20.66 20.25
CA LYS A 71 15.52 -19.78 19.63
C LYS A 71 16.05 -19.33 18.28
N PRO A 72 15.23 -19.32 17.20
CA PRO A 72 15.63 -18.73 15.93
C PRO A 72 16.10 -17.29 16.12
N GLU A 73 17.16 -16.88 15.44
CA GLU A 73 17.75 -15.54 15.58
C GLU A 73 16.91 -14.45 14.90
N SER A 74 16.04 -14.83 14.00
CA SER A 74 15.12 -13.88 13.37
C SER A 74 13.74 -14.47 13.14
N THR A 75 12.80 -14.07 13.93
CA THR A 75 11.66 -13.41 13.30
C THR A 75 12.17 -12.04 12.85
N LEU A 76 12.46 -11.84 11.57
CA LEU A 76 12.52 -10.50 11.01
C LEU A 76 11.16 -9.90 11.36
N ASP A 77 11.13 -9.00 12.33
CA ASP A 77 9.99 -8.10 12.48
C ASP A 77 9.76 -7.53 11.10
N ALA A 78 8.55 -7.72 10.58
CA ALA A 78 8.19 -7.17 9.30
C ALA A 78 8.57 -5.70 9.35
N VAL A 79 9.59 -5.29 8.59
CA VAL A 79 9.98 -3.90 8.46
C VAL A 79 8.79 -3.26 7.76
N ASN A 80 7.88 -2.71 8.54
CA ASN A 80 6.84 -1.83 8.04
C ASN A 80 7.54 -0.57 7.55
N ILE A 81 7.98 -0.59 6.30
CA ILE A 81 8.42 0.60 5.59
C ILE A 81 7.14 1.40 5.35
N LYS A 82 6.78 2.27 6.27
CA LYS A 82 5.86 3.36 6.00
C LYS A 82 6.59 4.33 5.08
N ALA A 83 6.55 4.07 3.79
CA ALA A 83 6.91 5.08 2.82
C ALA A 83 5.83 6.17 2.95
N ILE A 84 6.23 7.35 3.40
CA ILE A 84 5.40 8.55 3.24
C ILE A 84 5.41 8.81 1.74
N SER A 85 4.35 8.40 1.06
CA SER A 85 4.14 8.73 -0.34
C SER A 85 4.06 10.26 -0.43
N LYS A 86 4.88 10.86 -1.28
CA LYS A 86 4.71 12.28 -1.60
C LYS A 86 3.33 12.45 -2.22
N THR A 87 2.63 13.50 -1.86
CA THR A 87 1.27 13.81 -2.34
C THR A 87 1.18 13.88 -3.86
N SER A 88 2.26 14.30 -4.52
CA SER A 88 2.45 14.13 -5.96
C SER A 88 3.88 13.70 -6.27
N SER A 89 4.05 12.83 -7.25
CA SER A 89 5.37 12.34 -7.68
C SER A 89 5.42 12.17 -9.19
N VAL A 90 6.58 12.43 -9.76
CA VAL A 90 6.86 12.16 -11.18
C VAL A 90 7.54 10.79 -11.26
N SER A 91 7.01 9.92 -12.12
CA SER A 91 7.64 8.63 -12.39
C SER A 91 8.79 8.81 -13.38
N TYR A 92 9.98 8.39 -12.97
CA TYR A 92 11.18 8.34 -13.84
C TYR A 92 11.44 6.94 -14.41
N LEU A 93 10.56 5.96 -14.08
CA LEU A 93 10.74 4.58 -14.50
C LEU A 93 10.15 4.29 -15.89
N THR A 94 9.33 5.20 -16.40
CA THR A 94 8.69 5.08 -17.72
C THR A 94 9.23 6.16 -18.66
N SER A 95 9.23 5.86 -19.96
CA SER A 95 9.58 6.84 -21.00
C SER A 95 8.59 8.00 -21.13
N GLN A 96 7.41 7.87 -20.53
CA GLN A 96 6.38 8.89 -20.49
C GLN A 96 6.48 9.70 -19.18
N ASN A 97 6.21 10.99 -19.27
CA ASN A 97 6.16 11.87 -18.09
C ASN A 97 4.84 11.66 -17.36
N ILE A 98 4.85 10.74 -16.40
CA ILE A 98 3.67 10.40 -15.60
C ILE A 98 3.75 11.11 -14.25
N ILE A 99 2.72 11.88 -13.95
CA ILE A 99 2.52 12.53 -12.65
C ILE A 99 1.50 11.71 -11.89
N ASN A 100 1.90 11.17 -10.74
CA ASN A 100 1.00 10.47 -9.82
C ASN A 100 0.51 11.45 -8.76
N VAL A 101 -0.80 11.53 -8.57
CA VAL A 101 -1.48 12.33 -7.56
C VAL A 101 -2.16 11.38 -6.59
N SER A 102 -1.87 11.50 -5.30
CA SER A 102 -2.45 10.64 -4.27
C SER A 102 -3.83 11.14 -3.82
N SER A 103 -4.58 10.27 -3.12
CA SER A 103 -5.85 10.64 -2.50
C SER A 103 -5.73 11.80 -1.52
N GLU A 104 -4.61 11.93 -0.80
CA GLU A 104 -4.38 13.06 0.10
C GLU A 104 -4.35 14.41 -0.64
N GLU A 105 -3.77 14.46 -1.84
CA GLU A 105 -3.78 15.65 -2.67
C GLU A 105 -5.17 15.96 -3.20
N LEU A 106 -5.90 14.92 -3.64
CA LEU A 106 -7.28 15.06 -4.12
C LEU A 106 -8.23 15.57 -3.03
N LEU A 107 -8.01 15.15 -1.78
CA LEU A 107 -8.80 15.59 -0.63
C LEU A 107 -8.52 17.04 -0.22
N LYS A 108 -7.38 17.62 -0.59
CA LYS A 108 -7.10 19.05 -0.33
C LYS A 108 -8.06 19.99 -1.05
N ALA A 109 -8.51 19.60 -2.21
CA ALA A 109 -9.54 20.34 -2.95
C ALA A 109 -10.94 20.27 -2.28
N ALA A 110 -11.05 19.58 -1.15
CA ALA A 110 -12.15 19.47 -0.18
C ALA A 110 -13.54 19.20 -0.74
N CYS A 111 -13.80 19.32 -2.00
CA CYS A 111 -15.12 19.18 -2.60
C CYS A 111 -15.09 18.25 -3.82
N CYS A 112 -15.84 17.37 -3.73
CA CYS A 112 -17.01 16.84 -4.38
C CYS A 112 -16.75 15.91 -5.54
N ASN A 113 -16.19 16.30 -6.61
CA ASN A 113 -16.03 15.46 -7.81
C ASN A 113 -14.62 15.58 -8.39
N LEU A 114 -14.30 14.64 -9.27
CA LEU A 114 -12.97 14.55 -9.83
C LEU A 114 -12.56 15.78 -10.63
N SER A 115 -13.50 16.48 -11.28
CA SER A 115 -13.19 17.71 -12.04
C SER A 115 -12.72 18.86 -11.14
N GLU A 116 -13.27 18.97 -9.94
CA GLU A 116 -12.86 19.98 -8.96
C GLU A 116 -11.50 19.65 -8.32
N SER A 117 -11.21 18.37 -8.15
CA SER A 117 -9.92 17.92 -7.61
C SER A 117 -8.73 18.29 -8.50
N PHE A 118 -8.95 18.55 -9.78
CA PHE A 118 -7.88 18.97 -10.69
C PHE A 118 -7.49 20.45 -10.54
N GLU A 119 -8.30 21.29 -9.92
CA GLU A 119 -7.99 22.73 -9.76
C GLU A 119 -6.70 22.97 -8.96
N THR A 120 -6.33 22.06 -8.09
CA THR A 120 -5.08 22.16 -7.32
C THR A 120 -3.86 21.64 -8.06
N ASN A 121 -4.05 20.97 -9.22
CA ASN A 121 -2.96 20.35 -9.95
C ASN A 121 -2.47 21.23 -11.10
N PRO A 122 -1.22 21.73 -11.09
CA PRO A 122 -0.69 22.62 -12.13
C PRO A 122 -0.50 21.95 -13.50
N SER A 123 -0.78 20.67 -13.60
CA SER A 123 -0.63 19.91 -14.84
C SER A 123 -1.88 19.89 -15.71
N ILE A 124 -3.02 20.28 -15.15
CA ILE A 124 -4.33 20.25 -15.79
C ILE A 124 -5.00 21.60 -15.55
N ASP A 125 -5.43 22.23 -16.61
CA ASP A 125 -6.23 23.43 -16.50
C ASP A 125 -7.71 23.05 -16.43
N VAL A 126 -8.43 23.66 -15.53
CA VAL A 126 -9.88 23.46 -15.34
C VAL A 126 -10.61 24.73 -15.71
N ASN A 127 -11.48 24.65 -16.71
CA ASN A 127 -12.27 25.75 -17.19
C ASN A 127 -13.76 25.47 -17.09
N PHE A 128 -14.57 26.49 -16.81
CA PHE A 128 -16.02 26.36 -16.89
C PHE A 128 -16.45 26.25 -18.36
N THR A 129 -17.24 25.23 -18.68
CA THR A 129 -17.78 25.02 -20.03
C THR A 129 -19.02 25.90 -20.24
N ASP A 130 -19.80 26.06 -19.17
CA ASP A 130 -21.06 26.75 -19.20
C ASP A 130 -21.28 27.45 -17.85
N ALA A 131 -21.61 28.73 -17.92
CA ALA A 131 -21.85 29.56 -16.75
C ALA A 131 -23.16 29.20 -16.02
N ILE A 132 -24.11 28.56 -16.72
CA ILE A 132 -25.42 28.20 -16.16
C ILE A 132 -25.34 26.89 -15.39
N THR A 133 -24.71 25.88 -15.97
CA THR A 133 -24.62 24.52 -15.36
C THR A 133 -23.45 24.39 -14.38
N GLY A 134 -22.48 25.31 -14.42
CA GLY A 134 -21.27 25.26 -13.58
C GLY A 134 -20.38 24.06 -13.87
N VAL A 135 -20.59 23.39 -15.00
CA VAL A 135 -19.80 22.22 -15.38
C VAL A 135 -18.39 22.63 -15.76
N LYS A 136 -17.42 21.93 -15.19
CA LYS A 136 -16.00 22.15 -15.42
C LYS A 136 -15.46 21.17 -16.44
N GLN A 137 -14.73 21.70 -17.41
CA GLN A 137 -14.02 20.94 -18.42
C GLN A 137 -12.52 21.01 -18.18
N ILE A 138 -11.86 19.88 -18.32
CA ILE A 138 -10.41 19.83 -18.24
C ILE A 138 -9.75 20.17 -19.57
N GLN A 139 -8.59 20.80 -19.47
CA GLN A 139 -7.74 21.16 -20.60
C GLN A 139 -6.30 20.72 -20.33
N MET A 140 -5.67 20.09 -21.29
CA MET A 140 -4.26 19.70 -21.24
C MET A 140 -3.55 20.18 -22.50
N LEU A 141 -2.40 20.85 -22.32
CA LEU A 141 -1.63 21.43 -23.43
C LEU A 141 -2.47 22.28 -24.38
N GLY A 142 -3.45 23.02 -23.86
CA GLY A 142 -4.34 23.88 -24.65
C GLY A 142 -5.46 23.15 -25.39
N LEU A 143 -5.57 21.84 -25.27
CA LEU A 143 -6.61 21.04 -25.91
C LEU A 143 -7.60 20.48 -24.88
N THR A 144 -8.86 20.49 -25.24
CA THR A 144 -9.96 19.94 -24.42
C THR A 144 -10.37 18.58 -24.93
N SER A 145 -11.42 17.99 -24.36
CA SER A 145 -12.14 16.86 -24.95
C SER A 145 -12.50 17.15 -26.44
N PRO A 146 -12.31 16.20 -27.37
CA PRO A 146 -12.06 14.77 -27.19
C PRO A 146 -10.58 14.35 -27.26
N TYR A 147 -9.64 15.28 -27.07
CA TYR A 147 -8.21 15.02 -27.26
C TYR A 147 -7.51 14.52 -25.98
N ILE A 148 -8.26 14.31 -24.91
CA ILE A 148 -7.80 13.75 -23.65
C ILE A 148 -8.45 12.40 -23.44
N LEU A 149 -7.66 11.37 -23.21
CA LEU A 149 -8.18 10.04 -22.87
C LEU A 149 -8.40 9.94 -21.37
N ILE A 150 -9.63 9.60 -20.96
CA ILE A 150 -9.99 9.40 -19.54
C ILE A 150 -10.29 7.91 -19.33
N THR A 151 -9.54 7.30 -18.42
CA THR A 151 -9.67 5.89 -18.07
C THR A 151 -9.93 5.73 -16.58
N THR A 152 -10.64 4.68 -16.23
CA THR A 152 -10.75 4.20 -14.85
C THR A 152 -10.22 2.78 -14.81
N GLU A 153 -9.26 2.49 -13.92
CA GLU A 153 -8.57 1.20 -13.88
C GLU A 153 -7.97 0.79 -15.24
N ASN A 154 -7.41 1.77 -15.97
CA ASN A 154 -6.90 1.63 -17.34
C ASN A 154 -7.94 1.24 -18.41
N ILE A 155 -9.22 1.28 -18.08
CA ILE A 155 -10.32 1.03 -19.02
C ILE A 155 -10.90 2.38 -19.44
N PRO A 156 -10.97 2.70 -20.75
CA PRO A 156 -11.63 3.92 -21.22
C PRO A 156 -13.11 3.97 -20.80
N THR A 157 -13.46 4.92 -19.98
CA THR A 157 -14.83 5.02 -19.42
C THR A 157 -15.59 6.23 -19.90
N ILE A 158 -14.93 7.38 -20.00
CA ILE A 158 -15.55 8.65 -20.34
C ILE A 158 -15.09 9.06 -21.73
N ARG A 159 -15.99 9.04 -22.71
CA ARG A 159 -15.69 9.28 -24.12
C ARG A 159 -16.72 10.18 -24.80
N GLY A 160 -16.28 10.89 -25.83
CA GLY A 160 -17.15 11.70 -26.69
C GLY A 160 -17.91 12.78 -25.91
N ALA A 161 -19.19 12.90 -26.13
CA ALA A 161 -20.04 13.92 -25.48
C ALA A 161 -20.12 13.78 -23.95
N SER A 162 -19.90 12.58 -23.40
CA SER A 162 -19.90 12.39 -21.94
C SER A 162 -18.68 12.95 -21.24
N GLN A 163 -17.62 13.29 -21.96
CA GLN A 163 -16.39 13.83 -21.36
C GLN A 163 -16.61 15.18 -20.66
N THR A 164 -17.56 15.97 -21.12
CA THR A 164 -17.88 17.25 -20.50
C THR A 164 -18.44 17.09 -19.09
N TYR A 165 -19.24 16.04 -18.87
CA TYR A 165 -19.92 15.79 -17.58
C TYR A 165 -19.33 14.63 -16.79
N GLY A 166 -18.63 13.71 -17.45
CA GLY A 166 -18.26 12.42 -16.87
C GLY A 166 -17.35 12.52 -15.65
N LEU A 167 -16.46 13.51 -15.60
CA LEU A 167 -15.60 13.73 -14.44
C LEU A 167 -16.36 14.26 -13.22
N SER A 168 -17.46 14.96 -13.43
CA SER A 168 -18.31 15.44 -12.33
C SER A 168 -19.13 14.30 -11.69
N LEU A 169 -19.25 13.17 -12.37
CA LEU A 169 -19.97 11.98 -11.86
C LEU A 169 -19.09 11.07 -11.00
N ILE A 170 -17.79 11.28 -10.99
CA ILE A 170 -16.85 10.48 -10.17
C ILE A 170 -16.55 11.23 -8.89
N PRO A 171 -16.98 10.73 -7.71
CA PRO A 171 -16.61 11.32 -6.45
C PRO A 171 -15.09 11.23 -6.22
N GLY A 172 -14.45 12.34 -5.88
CA GLY A 172 -13.01 12.38 -5.62
C GLY A 172 -12.58 11.45 -4.51
N THR A 173 -13.44 11.22 -3.52
CA THR A 173 -13.20 10.33 -2.39
C THR A 173 -13.18 8.83 -2.74
N TRP A 174 -13.69 8.44 -3.91
CA TRP A 174 -13.63 7.07 -4.40
C TRP A 174 -12.30 6.76 -5.10
N VAL A 175 -11.54 7.81 -5.42
CA VAL A 175 -10.27 7.69 -6.14
C VAL A 175 -9.12 7.53 -5.15
N GLU A 176 -8.32 6.49 -5.32
CA GLU A 176 -7.10 6.25 -4.54
C GLU A 176 -5.92 7.04 -5.10
N SER A 177 -5.79 7.04 -6.43
CA SER A 177 -4.73 7.77 -7.12
C SER A 177 -5.14 8.18 -8.53
N LEU A 178 -4.52 9.25 -9.03
CA LEU A 178 -4.60 9.67 -10.41
C LEU A 178 -3.23 9.58 -11.07
N GLN A 179 -3.20 9.05 -12.25
CA GLN A 179 -2.02 9.04 -13.12
C GLN A 179 -2.28 9.97 -14.30
N ILE A 180 -1.52 11.05 -14.37
CA ILE A 180 -1.65 12.08 -15.41
C ILE A 180 -0.44 11.96 -16.32
N THR A 181 -0.68 11.61 -17.58
CA THR A 181 0.36 11.55 -18.63
C THR A 181 0.14 12.69 -19.59
N LYS A 182 1.15 13.54 -19.78
CA LYS A 182 1.13 14.64 -20.76
C LYS A 182 1.64 14.16 -22.12
N GLY A 183 0.96 14.59 -23.18
CA GLY A 183 1.29 14.21 -24.55
C GLY A 183 0.62 12.92 -25.01
N VAL A 184 1.08 12.39 -26.13
CA VAL A 184 0.47 11.21 -26.78
C VAL A 184 0.59 9.99 -25.89
N GLY A 185 -0.54 9.39 -25.56
CA GLY A 185 -0.62 8.17 -24.79
C GLY A 185 -0.49 6.90 -25.65
N SER A 186 -0.75 5.74 -25.02
CA SER A 186 -0.72 4.46 -25.72
C SER A 186 -1.95 4.28 -26.61
N VAL A 187 -1.73 3.94 -27.86
CA VAL A 187 -2.80 3.61 -28.84
C VAL A 187 -3.61 2.39 -28.40
N VAL A 188 -3.06 1.54 -27.55
CA VAL A 188 -3.76 0.36 -26.99
C VAL A 188 -5.00 0.78 -26.21
N ASN A 189 -4.94 1.93 -25.51
CA ASN A 189 -6.03 2.43 -24.67
C ASN A 189 -7.08 3.25 -25.45
N GLY A 190 -6.73 3.73 -26.64
CA GLY A 190 -7.61 4.55 -27.49
C GLY A 190 -6.84 5.58 -28.28
N TYR A 191 -7.52 6.21 -29.23
CA TYR A 191 -6.94 7.21 -30.12
C TYR A 191 -7.10 8.66 -29.59
N GLU A 192 -7.89 8.83 -28.54
CA GLU A 192 -8.21 10.16 -28.00
C GLU A 192 -7.04 10.81 -27.24
N SER A 193 -6.02 10.03 -26.84
CA SER A 193 -4.87 10.54 -26.08
C SER A 193 -3.90 11.30 -26.97
N ILE A 194 -4.27 12.49 -27.40
CA ILE A 194 -3.41 13.39 -28.20
C ILE A 194 -2.69 14.37 -27.28
N SER A 195 -3.40 15.06 -26.40
CA SER A 195 -2.82 16.02 -25.46
C SER A 195 -2.46 15.37 -24.11
N GLY A 196 -3.12 14.28 -23.75
CA GLY A 196 -2.81 13.56 -22.53
C GLY A 196 -3.77 12.41 -22.23
N GLN A 197 -3.41 11.70 -21.18
CA GLN A 197 -4.22 10.63 -20.61
C GLN A 197 -4.34 10.83 -19.10
N ILE A 198 -5.53 10.61 -18.57
CA ILE A 198 -5.80 10.60 -17.14
C ILE A 198 -6.34 9.22 -16.79
N ASN A 199 -5.68 8.52 -15.89
CA ASN A 199 -6.16 7.25 -15.34
C ASN A 199 -6.53 7.45 -13.87
N ALA A 200 -7.77 7.14 -13.51
CA ALA A 200 -8.24 7.12 -12.13
C ALA A 200 -8.20 5.69 -11.60
N GLU A 201 -7.47 5.46 -10.53
CA GLU A 201 -7.51 4.21 -9.78
C GLU A 201 -8.45 4.36 -8.60
N LEU A 202 -9.40 3.43 -8.47
CA LEU A 202 -10.38 3.45 -7.40
C LEU A 202 -9.82 2.85 -6.12
N GLN A 203 -10.36 3.28 -4.99
CA GLN A 203 -10.05 2.71 -3.68
C GLN A 203 -10.24 1.19 -3.68
N LYS A 204 -9.25 0.46 -3.17
CA LYS A 204 -9.32 -1.00 -3.07
C LYS A 204 -9.92 -1.41 -1.72
N PRO A 205 -10.69 -2.51 -1.66
CA PRO A 205 -11.33 -2.95 -0.42
C PRO A 205 -10.36 -3.53 0.64
N ASN A 206 -9.05 -3.48 0.38
CA ASN A 206 -8.00 -3.94 1.30
C ASN A 206 -7.34 -2.79 2.07
N SER A 207 -7.92 -1.60 2.09
CA SER A 207 -7.35 -0.47 2.82
C SER A 207 -7.30 -0.73 4.33
N ASP A 208 -6.30 -0.16 5.01
CA ASP A 208 -6.16 -0.22 6.47
C ASP A 208 -7.31 0.48 7.21
N PHE A 209 -8.15 1.23 6.48
CA PHE A 209 -9.29 1.96 6.99
C PHE A 209 -10.59 1.31 6.52
N PRO A 210 -11.26 0.50 7.37
CA PRO A 210 -12.48 -0.20 6.99
C PRO A 210 -13.66 0.74 6.77
N LEU A 211 -13.70 1.89 7.45
CA LEU A 211 -14.77 2.87 7.36
C LEU A 211 -14.19 4.26 7.07
N PHE A 212 -14.72 4.88 6.03
CA PHE A 212 -14.45 6.27 5.70
C PHE A 212 -15.77 7.05 5.69
N PHE A 213 -15.75 8.22 6.27
CA PHE A 213 -16.87 9.15 6.30
C PHE A 213 -16.37 10.56 6.04
N ASN A 214 -16.95 11.21 5.05
CA ASN A 214 -16.68 12.60 4.73
C ASN A 214 -17.99 13.31 4.45
N SER A 215 -18.19 14.49 5.03
CA SER A 215 -19.32 15.36 4.76
C SER A 215 -18.84 16.76 4.48
N TYR A 216 -19.43 17.40 3.49
CA TYR A 216 -19.16 18.76 3.09
C TYR A 216 -20.46 19.57 3.07
N LEU A 217 -20.41 20.76 3.64
CA LEU A 217 -21.52 21.70 3.63
C LEU A 217 -20.96 23.10 3.39
N ASN A 218 -21.55 23.85 2.50
CA ASN A 218 -21.21 25.26 2.29
C ASN A 218 -22.39 26.20 2.55
N THR A 219 -22.08 27.48 2.64
CA THR A 219 -23.08 28.52 2.88
C THR A 219 -24.00 28.78 1.69
N MET A 220 -23.69 28.24 0.52
CA MET A 220 -24.48 28.33 -0.70
C MET A 220 -25.47 27.16 -0.86
N GLY A 221 -25.69 26.36 0.19
CA GLY A 221 -26.67 25.27 0.17
C GLY A 221 -26.16 23.97 -0.49
N LYS A 222 -24.87 23.87 -0.80
CA LYS A 222 -24.31 22.59 -1.30
C LYS A 222 -24.05 21.67 -0.12
N PHE A 223 -24.64 20.48 -0.16
CA PHE A 223 -24.40 19.40 0.79
C PHE A 223 -23.87 18.17 0.06
N GLU A 224 -22.87 17.55 0.63
CA GLU A 224 -22.31 16.31 0.10
C GLU A 224 -21.97 15.34 1.24
N LEU A 225 -22.24 14.08 0.98
CA LEU A 225 -21.93 12.99 1.88
C LEU A 225 -21.25 11.87 1.11
N ASN A 226 -20.06 11.49 1.56
CA ASN A 226 -19.31 10.39 1.03
C ASN A 226 -19.03 9.39 2.15
N THR A 227 -19.33 8.14 1.91
CA THR A 227 -18.94 7.08 2.83
C THR A 227 -18.55 5.82 2.09
N HIS A 228 -17.58 5.09 2.60
CA HIS A 228 -17.30 3.75 2.14
C HIS A 228 -17.00 2.81 3.31
N TYR A 229 -17.39 1.57 3.14
CA TYR A 229 -17.11 0.51 4.09
C TYR A 229 -16.45 -0.66 3.37
N ASN A 230 -15.25 -1.01 3.83
CA ASN A 230 -14.43 -2.09 3.27
C ASN A 230 -14.37 -3.23 4.27
N THR A 231 -14.58 -4.45 3.81
CA THR A 231 -14.49 -5.64 4.65
C THR A 231 -13.87 -6.82 3.92
N LYS A 232 -13.14 -7.64 4.67
CA LYS A 232 -12.57 -8.89 4.19
C LYS A 232 -13.50 -10.04 4.59
N ILE A 233 -14.16 -10.64 3.62
CA ILE A 233 -15.08 -11.76 3.83
C ILE A 233 -14.30 -13.06 4.04
N SER A 234 -13.21 -13.25 3.30
CA SER A 234 -12.33 -14.41 3.42
C SER A 234 -10.90 -14.05 3.04
N ASN A 235 -9.95 -14.99 3.19
CA ASN A 235 -8.55 -14.77 2.77
C ASN A 235 -8.38 -14.52 1.26
N LYS A 236 -9.41 -14.83 0.46
CA LYS A 236 -9.40 -14.67 -1.01
C LYS A 236 -10.41 -13.66 -1.52
N LEU A 237 -11.27 -13.12 -0.65
CA LEU A 237 -12.37 -12.24 -1.05
C LEU A 237 -12.47 -11.05 -0.11
N SER A 238 -12.31 -9.86 -0.68
CA SER A 238 -12.57 -8.58 -0.03
C SER A 238 -13.64 -7.84 -0.80
N THR A 239 -14.47 -7.05 -0.13
CA THR A 239 -15.52 -6.25 -0.75
C THR A 239 -15.56 -4.86 -0.15
N GLY A 240 -16.01 -3.88 -0.94
CA GLY A 240 -16.24 -2.51 -0.53
C GLY A 240 -17.62 -2.05 -0.96
N LEU A 241 -18.29 -1.31 -0.09
CA LEU A 241 -19.52 -0.60 -0.39
C LEU A 241 -19.24 0.89 -0.37
N TYR A 242 -19.59 1.57 -1.44
CA TYR A 242 -19.35 2.99 -1.64
C TYR A 242 -20.68 3.71 -1.81
N PHE A 243 -20.85 4.79 -1.08
CA PHE A 243 -22.05 5.62 -1.14
C PHE A 243 -21.66 7.08 -1.31
N HIS A 244 -22.34 7.75 -2.23
CA HIS A 244 -22.19 9.17 -2.50
C HIS A 244 -23.56 9.82 -2.64
N LEU A 245 -23.75 10.94 -1.95
CA LEU A 245 -24.92 11.80 -2.05
C LEU A 245 -24.46 13.24 -2.25
N ASN A 246 -25.00 13.89 -3.24
CA ASN A 246 -24.77 15.31 -3.51
C ASN A 246 -26.11 16.01 -3.69
N SER A 247 -26.28 17.11 -3.02
CA SER A 247 -27.45 18.00 -3.16
C SER A 247 -26.96 19.44 -3.25
N ASN A 248 -27.52 20.17 -4.19
CA ASN A 248 -27.26 21.60 -4.37
C ASN A 248 -28.60 22.33 -4.37
N ASP A 249 -28.82 23.13 -3.34
CA ASP A 249 -30.06 23.90 -3.17
C ASP A 249 -29.91 25.36 -3.68
N GLN A 250 -29.14 25.53 -4.77
CA GLN A 250 -29.11 26.81 -5.45
C GLN A 250 -30.43 26.99 -6.25
N SER A 251 -31.39 27.63 -5.65
CA SER A 251 -32.46 28.27 -6.43
C SER A 251 -31.83 29.42 -7.21
N ASN A 252 -31.72 29.26 -8.52
CA ASN A 252 -31.45 30.39 -9.41
C ASN A 252 -32.73 31.22 -9.51
N ASP A 253 -32.92 32.17 -8.57
CA ASP A 253 -33.86 33.28 -8.70
C ASP A 253 -33.23 34.38 -9.55
#